data_38dd95ed4873d751603c077a0a7f5d65
#
_entry.id   38dd95ed4873d751603c077a0a7f5d65
#
_cell.length_a   1.000
_cell.length_b   1.000
_cell.length_c   1.000
_cell.angle_alpha   90.00
_cell.angle_beta   90.00
_cell.angle_gamma   90.00
#
_symmetry.space_group_name_H-M   'P 1'
#
loop_
_entity.id
_entity.type
_entity.pdbx_description
1 polymer ?
#
loop_
_entity_poly.entity_id
_entity_poly.type
_entity_poly.pdbx_seq_one_letter_code
_entity_poly.pdbx_strand_id
1 'polypeptide(L)'
;MQEELNSNENTITYRDTPIFLDPRNEKLGARIISNLEKLYLTIKKLSLNIIDKKEYYSLAHKLGVPEKGLINLKDQLFGLEANFELFQAIDFKKGCFVGQENTARMKLKNKLRRRLLPISSSKKLNIGDEITFNDIKIGKILIDQPYPFGLIKVLEPDLEDFKDEILLANNKECKILENVK
;
A
#
# COMPACT_ATOMS: atom_id res chain seq x y z
N MET A 1 -36.83 1.68 13.97
CA MET A 1 -36.68 2.44 12.70
C MET A 1 -35.34 2.04 12.12
N GLN A 2 -35.34 1.12 11.18
CA GLN A 2 -34.15 0.73 10.41
C GLN A 2 -33.98 1.84 9.39
N GLU A 3 -32.97 2.68 9.56
CA GLU A 3 -32.54 3.59 8.51
C GLU A 3 -32.03 2.73 7.36
N GLU A 4 -32.65 2.87 6.20
CA GLU A 4 -32.21 2.22 4.97
C GLU A 4 -30.79 2.67 4.68
N LEU A 5 -29.87 1.72 4.71
CA LEU A 5 -28.50 1.87 4.25
C LEU A 5 -28.53 2.12 2.75
N ASN A 6 -28.43 3.37 2.33
CA ASN A 6 -28.15 3.70 0.94
C ASN A 6 -26.74 3.17 0.64
N SER A 7 -26.68 1.96 0.16
CA SER A 7 -25.47 1.24 -0.15
C SER A 7 -24.92 1.62 -1.52
N ASN A 8 -24.05 2.59 -1.56
CA ASN A 8 -22.83 2.39 -2.33
C ASN A 8 -22.00 1.42 -1.49
N GLU A 9 -21.77 0.23 -1.96
CA GLU A 9 -21.43 -1.02 -1.25
C GLU A 9 -20.41 -0.95 -0.10
N ASN A 10 -19.71 0.16 0.11
CA ASN A 10 -18.64 0.30 1.10
C ASN A 10 -18.73 1.54 1.99
N THR A 11 -19.83 2.31 1.93
CA THR A 11 -19.96 3.53 2.74
C THR A 11 -21.34 3.62 3.37
N ILE A 12 -21.40 3.90 4.67
CA ILE A 12 -22.61 4.18 5.41
C ILE A 12 -22.50 5.55 6.09
N THR A 13 -23.63 6.20 6.29
CA THR A 13 -23.70 7.41 7.12
C THR A 13 -24.51 7.10 8.37
N TYR A 14 -23.93 7.32 9.54
CA TYR A 14 -24.59 7.16 10.82
C TYR A 14 -24.52 8.48 11.59
N ARG A 15 -25.66 9.10 11.85
CA ARG A 15 -25.78 10.40 12.56
C ARG A 15 -24.82 11.45 11.97
N ASP A 16 -24.87 11.66 10.66
CA ASP A 16 -24.02 12.56 9.88
C ASP A 16 -22.52 12.22 9.94
N THR A 17 -22.18 11.03 10.37
CA THR A 17 -20.81 10.55 10.43
C THR A 17 -20.57 9.52 9.32
N PRO A 18 -19.76 9.82 8.30
CA PRO A 18 -19.42 8.85 7.27
C PRO A 18 -18.49 7.76 7.83
N ILE A 19 -18.84 6.51 7.53
CA ILE A 19 -18.08 5.31 7.88
C ILE A 19 -17.93 4.50 6.60
N PHE A 20 -16.70 4.14 6.24
CA PHE A 20 -16.42 3.39 5.01
C PHE A 20 -15.21 2.47 5.19
N LEU A 21 -15.19 1.37 4.44
CA LEU A 21 -14.02 0.49 4.41
C LEU A 21 -12.84 1.20 3.73
N ASP A 22 -11.63 0.90 4.17
CA ASP A 22 -10.44 1.48 3.55
C ASP A 22 -10.34 1.01 2.09
N PRO A 23 -10.43 1.92 1.09
CA PRO A 23 -10.46 1.55 -0.32
C PRO A 23 -9.15 0.92 -0.81
N ARG A 24 -8.05 1.10 -0.07
CA ARG A 24 -6.73 0.57 -0.43
C ARG A 24 -6.62 -0.92 -0.10
N ASN A 25 -7.22 -1.34 1.01
CA ASN A 25 -7.30 -2.73 1.43
C ASN A 25 -8.33 -2.89 2.55
N GLU A 26 -9.37 -3.69 2.35
CA GLU A 26 -10.45 -3.90 3.33
C GLU A 26 -9.96 -4.44 4.69
N LYS A 27 -8.83 -5.16 4.70
CA LYS A 27 -8.20 -5.65 5.94
C LYS A 27 -7.64 -4.53 6.83
N LEU A 28 -7.54 -3.31 6.32
CA LEU A 28 -7.24 -2.11 7.12
C LEU A 28 -8.43 -1.66 7.97
N GLY A 29 -9.63 -2.23 7.74
CA GLY A 29 -10.84 -1.95 8.48
C GLY A 29 -11.57 -0.71 8.03
N ALA A 30 -12.48 -0.22 8.87
CA ALA A 30 -13.32 0.93 8.58
C ALA A 30 -12.65 2.26 8.99
N ARG A 31 -12.88 3.28 8.17
CA ARG A 31 -12.54 4.67 8.47
C ARG A 31 -13.78 5.43 8.91
N ILE A 32 -13.62 6.26 9.91
CA ILE A 32 -14.68 7.11 10.47
C ILE A 32 -14.21 8.55 10.45
N ILE A 33 -14.98 9.45 9.84
CA ILE A 33 -14.72 10.88 9.86
C ILE A 33 -15.71 11.52 10.83
N SER A 34 -15.24 11.91 12.00
CA SER A 34 -16.09 12.43 13.08
C SER A 34 -15.36 13.53 13.86
N ASN A 35 -16.12 14.34 14.60
CA ASN A 35 -15.50 15.21 15.56
C ASN A 35 -14.97 14.41 16.78
N LEU A 36 -14.01 14.97 17.49
CA LEU A 36 -13.31 14.27 18.56
C LEU A 36 -14.23 13.85 19.70
N GLU A 37 -15.22 14.67 20.07
CA GLU A 37 -16.17 14.37 21.14
C GLU A 37 -17.07 13.16 20.79
N LYS A 38 -17.66 13.16 19.58
CA LYS A 38 -18.47 12.02 19.11
C LYS A 38 -17.62 10.75 19.03
N LEU A 39 -16.39 10.85 18.57
CA LEU A 39 -15.47 9.71 18.50
C LEU A 39 -15.17 9.16 19.89
N TYR A 40 -14.83 10.01 20.86
CA TYR A 40 -14.56 9.60 22.23
C TYR A 40 -15.75 8.89 22.88
N LEU A 41 -16.96 9.44 22.73
CA LEU A 41 -18.20 8.82 23.21
C LEU A 41 -18.46 7.46 22.55
N THR A 42 -18.17 7.34 21.27
CA THR A 42 -18.33 6.07 20.52
C THR A 42 -17.35 5.01 21.04
N ILE A 43 -16.08 5.36 21.20
CA ILE A 43 -15.04 4.46 21.74
C ILE A 43 -15.46 3.96 23.12
N LYS A 44 -15.90 4.86 23.99
CA LYS A 44 -16.34 4.52 25.35
C LYS A 44 -17.60 3.63 25.35
N LYS A 45 -18.62 3.99 24.55
CA LYS A 45 -19.88 3.24 24.47
C LYS A 45 -19.70 1.82 23.93
N LEU A 46 -18.82 1.65 22.94
CA LEU A 46 -18.55 0.36 22.31
C LEU A 46 -17.38 -0.39 22.96
N SER A 47 -16.80 0.14 24.02
CA SER A 47 -15.65 -0.45 24.73
C SER A 47 -14.49 -0.79 23.77
N LEU A 48 -14.21 0.10 22.82
CA LEU A 48 -13.13 -0.09 21.83
C LEU A 48 -11.78 0.18 22.46
N ASN A 49 -10.79 -0.60 22.09
CA ASN A 49 -9.40 -0.39 22.49
C ASN A 49 -8.72 0.64 21.58
N ILE A 50 -8.01 1.58 22.18
CA ILE A 50 -7.14 2.49 21.45
C ILE A 50 -5.76 1.85 21.35
N ILE A 51 -5.25 1.68 20.14
CA ILE A 51 -3.92 1.13 19.86
C ILE A 51 -2.94 2.23 19.45
N ASP A 52 -1.64 1.97 19.57
CA ASP A 52 -0.61 2.87 19.06
C ASP A 52 -0.67 2.89 17.51
N LYS A 53 -0.51 4.08 16.94
CA LYS A 53 -0.43 4.25 15.48
C LYS A 53 0.65 3.40 14.81
N LYS A 54 1.69 2.99 15.55
CA LYS A 54 2.74 2.10 15.05
C LYS A 54 2.20 0.71 14.69
N GLU A 55 1.22 0.21 15.44
CA GLU A 55 0.57 -1.07 15.15
C GLU A 55 -0.22 -0.97 13.85
N TYR A 56 -0.96 0.12 13.65
CA TYR A 56 -1.65 0.39 12.39
C TYR A 56 -0.67 0.48 11.21
N TYR A 57 0.44 1.21 11.36
CA TYR A 57 1.46 1.30 10.30
C TYR A 57 2.09 -0.05 9.99
N SER A 58 2.33 -0.88 10.99
CA SER A 58 2.86 -2.23 10.79
C SER A 58 1.86 -3.11 10.02
N LEU A 59 0.57 -3.04 10.37
CA LEU A 59 -0.49 -3.73 9.63
C LEU A 59 -0.57 -3.23 8.19
N ALA A 60 -0.62 -1.92 7.98
CA ALA A 60 -0.72 -1.33 6.65
C ALA A 60 0.45 -1.75 5.75
N HIS A 61 1.67 -1.69 6.27
CA HIS A 61 2.87 -2.10 5.52
C HIS A 61 2.83 -3.58 5.16
N LYS A 62 2.43 -4.47 6.08
CA LYS A 62 2.25 -5.91 5.78
C LYS A 62 1.21 -6.17 4.70
N LEU A 63 0.19 -5.32 4.63
CA LEU A 63 -0.87 -5.38 3.62
C LEU A 63 -0.49 -4.67 2.30
N GLY A 64 0.76 -4.28 2.15
CA GLY A 64 1.26 -3.64 0.94
C GLY A 64 0.95 -2.15 0.81
N VAL A 65 0.43 -1.51 1.87
CA VAL A 65 0.08 -0.08 1.88
C VAL A 65 1.13 0.70 2.67
N PRO A 66 2.02 1.45 2.02
CA PRO A 66 3.03 2.25 2.71
C PRO A 66 2.37 3.47 3.37
N GLU A 67 2.50 3.59 4.69
CA GLU A 67 1.99 4.70 5.50
C GLU A 67 3.11 5.54 6.11
N LYS A 68 4.30 4.99 6.19
CA LYS A 68 5.49 5.63 6.76
C LYS A 68 6.67 5.53 5.79
N GLY A 69 7.60 6.47 5.88
CA GLY A 69 8.78 6.49 5.00
C GLY A 69 8.50 6.99 3.59
N LEU A 70 7.34 7.60 3.34
CA LEU A 70 6.91 8.07 2.01
C LEU A 70 7.86 9.12 1.42
N ILE A 71 8.56 9.88 2.24
CA ILE A 71 9.55 10.86 1.76
C ILE A 71 10.66 10.20 0.94
N ASN A 72 11.00 8.95 1.24
CA ASN A 72 12.03 8.20 0.52
C ASN A 72 11.57 7.76 -0.88
N LEU A 73 10.28 7.85 -1.16
CA LEU A 73 9.70 7.52 -2.46
C LEU A 73 9.73 8.70 -3.43
N LYS A 74 9.97 9.91 -2.91
CA LYS A 74 10.01 11.13 -3.74
C LYS A 74 11.04 10.97 -4.85
N ASP A 75 10.64 11.26 -6.08
CA ASP A 75 11.46 11.21 -7.31
C ASP A 75 12.09 9.82 -7.61
N GLN A 76 11.67 8.74 -6.92
CA GLN A 76 12.18 7.38 -7.12
C GLN A 76 11.30 6.52 -8.03
N LEU A 77 10.00 6.78 -8.10
CA LEU A 77 9.03 5.95 -8.81
C LEU A 77 7.81 6.77 -9.27
N PHE A 78 7.09 6.22 -10.22
CA PHE A 78 5.82 6.78 -10.71
C PHE A 78 4.63 6.25 -9.90
N GLY A 79 3.47 6.96 -9.95
CA GLY A 79 2.27 6.56 -9.22
C GLY A 79 1.79 5.14 -9.51
N LEU A 80 1.89 4.66 -10.76
CA LEU A 80 1.56 3.27 -11.10
C LEU A 80 2.54 2.26 -10.49
N GLU A 81 3.82 2.60 -10.41
CA GLU A 81 4.82 1.77 -9.72
C GLU A 81 4.58 1.76 -8.20
N ALA A 82 3.99 2.84 -7.65
CA ALA A 82 3.56 2.95 -6.25
C ALA A 82 2.20 2.28 -5.96
N ASN A 83 1.66 1.49 -6.91
CA ASN A 83 0.38 0.79 -6.78
C ASN A 83 -0.86 1.70 -6.67
N PHE A 84 -0.81 2.94 -7.14
CA PHE A 84 -1.94 3.89 -7.04
C PHE A 84 -3.21 3.38 -7.73
N GLU A 85 -3.08 2.56 -8.79
CA GLU A 85 -4.23 1.92 -9.43
C GLU A 85 -4.86 0.88 -8.49
N LEU A 86 -4.06 0.03 -7.84
CA LEU A 86 -4.53 -0.99 -6.88
C LEU A 86 -5.18 -0.34 -5.65
N PHE A 87 -4.69 0.82 -5.25
CA PHE A 87 -5.22 1.60 -4.12
C PHE A 87 -6.43 2.46 -4.50
N GLN A 88 -6.95 2.32 -5.73
CA GLN A 88 -8.06 3.13 -6.25
C GLN A 88 -7.78 4.65 -6.18
N ALA A 89 -6.50 5.03 -6.23
CA ALA A 89 -6.06 6.42 -6.17
C ALA A 89 -6.03 7.11 -7.55
N ILE A 90 -6.27 6.36 -8.63
CA ILE A 90 -6.32 6.85 -10.01
C ILE A 90 -7.62 6.38 -10.65
N ASP A 91 -8.36 7.31 -11.25
CA ASP A 91 -9.50 7.02 -12.12
C ASP A 91 -9.12 7.25 -13.58
N PHE A 92 -9.03 6.16 -14.35
CA PHE A 92 -8.73 6.22 -15.79
C PHE A 92 -9.95 6.56 -16.67
N LYS A 93 -11.15 6.59 -16.09
CA LYS A 93 -12.39 6.92 -16.81
C LYS A 93 -12.72 8.40 -16.77
N LYS A 94 -12.11 9.18 -15.87
CA LYS A 94 -12.31 10.63 -15.80
C LYS A 94 -11.67 11.34 -16.99
N GLY A 95 -12.10 12.57 -17.23
CA GLY A 95 -11.53 13.43 -18.28
C GLY A 95 -10.05 13.77 -18.09
N CYS A 96 -9.44 14.29 -19.13
CA CYS A 96 -8.04 14.67 -19.16
C CYS A 96 -7.75 15.95 -18.37
N PHE A 97 -6.59 16.01 -17.74
CA PHE A 97 -6.07 17.23 -17.12
C PHE A 97 -4.54 17.30 -17.32
N VAL A 98 -3.97 18.47 -17.15
CA VAL A 98 -2.54 18.71 -17.32
C VAL A 98 -1.73 17.90 -16.30
N GLY A 99 -0.69 17.20 -16.76
CA GLY A 99 0.22 16.41 -15.93
C GLY A 99 -0.10 14.91 -15.82
N GLN A 100 -1.19 14.45 -16.46
CA GLN A 100 -1.55 13.01 -16.44
C GLN A 100 -0.89 12.18 -17.56
N GLU A 101 -0.22 12.81 -18.51
CA GLU A 101 0.24 12.18 -19.77
C GLU A 101 1.12 10.96 -19.51
N ASN A 102 2.05 11.03 -18.56
CA ASN A 102 2.94 9.93 -18.23
C ASN A 102 2.18 8.75 -17.65
N THR A 103 1.25 8.99 -16.73
CA THR A 103 0.43 7.95 -16.10
C THR A 103 -0.45 7.25 -17.14
N ALA A 104 -1.13 8.01 -18.00
CA ALA A 104 -1.95 7.46 -19.08
C ALA A 104 -1.10 6.65 -20.08
N ARG A 105 0.06 7.16 -20.48
CA ARG A 105 0.98 6.47 -21.39
C ARG A 105 1.51 5.15 -20.80
N MET A 106 1.88 5.14 -19.52
CA MET A 106 2.33 3.92 -18.85
C MET A 106 1.23 2.84 -18.83
N LYS A 107 -0.02 3.25 -18.53
CA LYS A 107 -1.18 2.34 -18.53
C LYS A 107 -1.48 1.80 -19.91
N LEU A 108 -1.60 2.67 -20.92
CA LEU A 108 -1.94 2.29 -22.30
C LEU A 108 -0.89 1.37 -22.95
N LYS A 109 0.39 1.59 -22.63
CA LYS A 109 1.47 0.76 -23.18
C LYS A 109 1.71 -0.53 -22.41
N ASN A 110 0.98 -0.76 -21.32
CA ASN A 110 1.18 -1.87 -20.39
C ASN A 110 2.66 -2.05 -20.00
N LYS A 111 3.37 -0.93 -19.74
CA LYS A 111 4.81 -0.89 -19.53
C LYS A 111 5.19 -0.67 -18.06
N LEU A 112 4.46 -1.30 -17.15
CA LEU A 112 4.87 -1.31 -15.76
C LEU A 112 6.09 -2.23 -15.62
N ARG A 113 7.27 -1.64 -15.46
CA ARG A 113 8.53 -2.39 -15.36
C ARG A 113 8.94 -2.68 -13.93
N ARG A 114 8.44 -1.89 -12.99
CA ARG A 114 8.80 -1.99 -11.57
C ARG A 114 7.54 -1.78 -10.73
N ARG A 115 7.55 -2.35 -9.56
CA ARG A 115 6.45 -2.20 -8.59
C ARG A 115 7.01 -2.10 -7.17
N LEU A 116 6.40 -1.24 -6.35
CA LEU A 116 6.71 -1.12 -4.93
C LEU A 116 6.01 -2.26 -4.17
N LEU A 117 6.79 -3.21 -3.66
CA LEU A 117 6.27 -4.40 -2.99
C LEU A 117 6.76 -4.49 -1.55
N PRO A 118 5.92 -4.97 -0.61
CA PRO A 118 6.33 -5.20 0.77
C PRO A 118 7.30 -6.38 0.83
N ILE A 119 8.34 -6.23 1.66
CA ILE A 119 9.41 -7.21 1.81
C ILE A 119 9.42 -7.73 3.25
N SER A 120 9.50 -9.04 3.42
CA SER A 120 9.71 -9.70 4.72
C SER A 120 11.17 -10.12 4.85
N SER A 121 11.79 -9.87 6.00
CA SER A 121 13.12 -10.36 6.35
C SER A 121 13.22 -10.52 7.86
N SER A 122 13.96 -11.54 8.29
CA SER A 122 14.33 -11.73 9.70
C SER A 122 15.44 -10.76 10.16
N LYS A 123 16.19 -10.21 9.22
CA LYS A 123 17.27 -9.26 9.46
C LYS A 123 16.86 -7.85 9.09
N LYS A 124 17.42 -6.86 9.77
CA LYS A 124 17.19 -5.44 9.44
C LYS A 124 17.75 -5.15 8.05
N LEU A 125 16.89 -4.68 7.15
CA LEU A 125 17.24 -4.14 5.85
C LEU A 125 17.42 -2.61 5.95
N ASN A 126 18.24 -2.05 5.08
CA ASN A 126 18.48 -0.60 5.04
C ASN A 126 18.00 -0.03 3.70
N ILE A 127 17.64 1.24 3.71
CA ILE A 127 17.32 1.96 2.47
C ILE A 127 18.54 1.92 1.56
N GLY A 128 18.32 1.56 0.29
CA GLY A 128 19.37 1.41 -0.71
C GLY A 128 19.94 -0.01 -0.84
N ASP A 129 19.66 -0.93 0.11
CA ASP A 129 20.09 -2.34 -0.04
C ASP A 129 19.57 -2.89 -1.37
N GLU A 130 20.48 -3.41 -2.20
CA GLU A 130 20.14 -3.98 -3.50
C GLU A 130 19.54 -5.37 -3.31
N ILE A 131 18.43 -5.63 -4.01
CA ILE A 131 17.76 -6.93 -3.98
C ILE A 131 18.17 -7.70 -5.22
N THR A 132 18.64 -8.94 -5.00
CA THR A 132 19.10 -9.85 -6.06
C THR A 132 18.34 -11.19 -5.99
N PHE A 133 18.20 -11.81 -7.15
CA PHE A 133 17.75 -13.18 -7.34
C PHE A 133 18.71 -13.86 -8.34
N ASN A 134 19.32 -14.97 -7.96
CA ASN A 134 20.34 -15.67 -8.76
C ASN A 134 21.43 -14.71 -9.30
N ASP A 135 21.97 -13.85 -8.41
CA ASP A 135 22.97 -12.82 -8.70
C ASP A 135 22.50 -11.70 -9.68
N ILE A 136 21.26 -11.76 -10.13
CA ILE A 136 20.67 -10.72 -10.97
C ILE A 136 20.02 -9.66 -10.08
N LYS A 137 20.36 -8.39 -10.28
CA LYS A 137 19.73 -7.27 -9.59
C LYS A 137 18.29 -7.08 -10.07
N ILE A 138 17.33 -7.32 -9.17
CA ILE A 138 15.90 -7.20 -9.42
C ILE A 138 15.27 -5.98 -8.75
N GLY A 139 15.93 -5.33 -7.80
CA GLY A 139 15.35 -4.19 -7.12
C GLY A 139 16.26 -3.53 -6.08
N LYS A 140 15.66 -2.66 -5.29
CA LYS A 140 16.30 -2.01 -4.13
C LYS A 140 15.28 -1.67 -3.06
N ILE A 141 15.71 -1.65 -1.80
CA ILE A 141 14.88 -1.20 -0.66
C ILE A 141 14.73 0.32 -0.70
N LEU A 142 13.49 0.81 -0.63
CA LEU A 142 13.17 2.24 -0.56
C LEU A 142 12.61 2.67 0.80
N ILE A 143 11.96 1.76 1.53
CA ILE A 143 11.46 1.99 2.89
C ILE A 143 12.00 0.85 3.76
N ASP A 144 12.49 1.17 4.95
CA ASP A 144 13.05 0.18 5.88
C ASP A 144 12.13 -0.15 7.07
N GLN A 145 11.22 0.76 7.44
CA GLN A 145 10.38 0.61 8.64
C GLN A 145 8.94 1.12 8.42
N PRO A 146 7.94 0.57 9.15
CA PRO A 146 7.99 -0.56 10.11
C PRO A 146 8.18 -1.92 9.45
N TYR A 147 7.79 -2.05 8.18
CA TYR A 147 8.10 -3.17 7.29
C TYR A 147 8.73 -2.62 6.02
N PRO A 148 9.78 -3.27 5.52
CA PRO A 148 10.46 -2.80 4.32
C PRO A 148 9.58 -2.84 3.06
N PHE A 149 9.84 -1.89 2.15
CA PHE A 149 9.36 -1.95 0.77
C PHE A 149 10.52 -1.89 -0.20
N GLY A 150 10.51 -2.78 -1.16
CA GLY A 150 11.43 -2.80 -2.28
C GLY A 150 10.75 -2.31 -3.57
N LEU A 151 11.47 -1.53 -4.36
CA LEU A 151 11.10 -1.25 -5.74
C LEU A 151 11.65 -2.38 -6.62
N ILE A 152 10.78 -3.30 -7.01
CA ILE A 152 11.12 -4.57 -7.66
C ILE A 152 10.79 -4.51 -9.14
N LYS A 153 11.67 -5.06 -9.99
CA LYS A 153 11.38 -5.32 -11.41
C LYS A 153 10.24 -6.34 -11.50
N VAL A 154 9.31 -6.12 -12.41
CA VAL A 154 8.20 -7.05 -12.69
C VAL A 154 8.24 -7.59 -14.12
N LEU A 155 9.22 -7.13 -14.89
CA LEU A 155 9.55 -7.60 -16.23
C LEU A 155 11.06 -7.78 -16.32
N GLU A 156 11.52 -8.89 -16.87
CA GLU A 156 12.94 -9.19 -17.14
C GLU A 156 13.85 -9.12 -15.89
N PRO A 157 13.85 -10.12 -14.98
CA PRO A 157 13.03 -11.35 -15.02
C PRO A 157 11.56 -11.09 -14.65
N ASP A 158 10.67 -12.01 -15.04
CA ASP A 158 9.25 -11.92 -14.67
C ASP A 158 9.10 -12.08 -13.16
N LEU A 159 8.19 -11.31 -12.56
CA LEU A 159 7.90 -11.39 -11.13
C LEU A 159 7.47 -12.81 -10.72
N GLU A 160 6.72 -13.50 -11.57
CA GLU A 160 6.25 -14.86 -11.31
C GLU A 160 7.39 -15.87 -11.15
N ASP A 161 8.58 -15.60 -11.73
CA ASP A 161 9.74 -16.49 -11.61
C ASP A 161 10.37 -16.47 -10.21
N PHE A 162 10.13 -15.43 -9.40
CA PHE A 162 10.82 -15.25 -8.13
C PHE A 162 9.97 -14.72 -6.96
N LYS A 163 8.68 -14.46 -7.16
CA LYS A 163 7.82 -13.86 -6.11
C LYS A 163 7.76 -14.70 -4.83
N ASP A 164 7.83 -16.02 -4.95
CA ASP A 164 7.74 -16.99 -3.86
C ASP A 164 9.12 -17.47 -3.36
N GLU A 165 10.18 -17.01 -4.02
CA GLU A 165 11.54 -17.45 -3.77
C GLU A 165 12.23 -16.63 -2.66
N ILE A 166 13.35 -17.17 -2.17
CA ILE A 166 14.23 -16.45 -1.27
C ILE A 166 15.11 -15.51 -2.10
N LEU A 167 15.01 -14.24 -1.79
CA LEU A 167 15.81 -13.18 -2.39
C LEU A 167 16.93 -12.77 -1.43
N LEU A 168 17.94 -12.11 -1.94
CA LEU A 168 19.01 -11.54 -1.13
C LEU A 168 18.98 -10.00 -1.21
N ALA A 169 18.88 -9.35 -0.06
CA ALA A 169 19.05 -7.90 0.06
C ALA A 169 20.37 -7.63 0.77
N ASN A 170 21.42 -7.24 0.02
CA ASN A 170 22.77 -7.04 0.52
C ASN A 170 23.22 -8.24 1.40
N ASN A 171 23.16 -9.46 0.86
CA ASN A 171 23.47 -10.76 1.51
C ASN A 171 22.58 -11.13 2.71
N LYS A 172 21.41 -10.51 2.85
CA LYS A 172 20.40 -10.87 3.86
C LYS A 172 19.20 -11.48 3.16
N GLU A 173 18.74 -12.62 3.65
CA GLU A 173 17.56 -13.27 3.12
C GLU A 173 16.31 -12.42 3.31
N CYS A 174 15.52 -12.35 2.28
CA CYS A 174 14.23 -11.67 2.28
C CYS A 174 13.26 -12.33 1.30
N LYS A 175 11.97 -12.02 1.45
CA LYS A 175 10.89 -12.50 0.57
C LYS A 175 9.91 -11.38 0.28
N ILE A 176 9.26 -11.44 -0.88
CA ILE A 176 8.12 -10.59 -1.19
C ILE A 176 6.91 -11.10 -0.38
N LEU A 177 6.15 -10.19 0.24
CA LEU A 177 4.87 -10.54 0.86
C LEU A 177 3.76 -10.55 -0.18
N GLU A 178 3.04 -11.67 -0.30
CA GLU A 178 2.01 -11.92 -1.33
C GLU A 178 0.73 -11.05 -1.23
N ASN A 179 0.63 -10.12 -0.30
CA ASN A 179 -0.61 -9.41 0.01
C ASN A 179 -0.93 -8.22 -0.90
N VAL A 180 -0.25 -8.07 -2.02
CA VAL A 180 -0.57 -7.04 -3.03
C VAL A 180 -1.44 -7.69 -4.11
N LYS A 181 -2.78 -7.50 -3.99
CA LYS A 181 -3.75 -7.92 -5.03
C LYS A 181 -3.45 -7.28 -6.37
#